data_98ae2cb960e4017ac281b807c2cd8e6a
#
_entry.id   98ae2cb960e4017ac281b807c2cd8e6a
#
_cell.length_a   1.000
_cell.length_b   1.000
_cell.length_c   1.000
_cell.angle_alpha   90.00
_cell.angle_beta   90.00
_cell.angle_gamma   90.00
#
_symmetry.space_group_name_H-M   'P 1'
#
loop_
_entity.id
_entity.type
_entity.pdbx_description
1 polymer ?
#
loop_
_entity_poly.entity_id
_entity_poly.type
_entity_poly.pdbx_seq_one_letter_code
_entity_poly.pdbx_strand_id
1 'polypeptide(L)'
;MYALKSLIESRHFDLTIMVLILINAVTLGLETSPDASAVFGPLLTAIDRAILAVFLLELAIRVVVYRTNFFRDPWRIFDLFVVGFALIPATGSLSVLRALRILRVLRLISIVPSLRRVVTGFITALPGMGSIMLLLGLVFYVFAVMATKLYGSSFPELFG
;
A
#
# COMPACT_ATOMS: atom_id res chain seq x y z
N MET A 1 7.34 22.53 20.59
CA MET A 1 6.45 21.41 20.27
C MET A 1 5.10 21.84 19.68
N TYR A 2 4.42 22.86 20.23
CA TYR A 2 3.14 23.34 19.71
C TYR A 2 3.20 23.83 18.25
N ALA A 3 4.24 24.57 17.87
CA ALA A 3 4.43 25.07 16.51
C ALA A 3 4.60 23.95 15.47
N LEU A 4 5.36 22.90 15.81
CA LEU A 4 5.54 21.73 14.93
C LEU A 4 4.24 20.95 14.75
N LYS A 5 3.46 20.80 15.82
CA LYS A 5 2.17 20.13 15.76
C LYS A 5 1.18 20.91 14.88
N SER A 6 1.08 22.21 15.05
CA SER A 6 0.25 23.12 14.24
C SER A 6 0.64 23.08 12.74
N LEU A 7 1.93 22.98 12.44
CA LEU A 7 2.42 22.87 11.07
C LEU A 7 1.98 21.55 10.42
N ILE A 8 2.13 20.42 11.13
CA ILE A 8 1.79 19.10 10.62
C ILE A 8 0.28 18.88 10.47
N GLU A 9 -0.53 19.57 11.30
CA GLU A 9 -1.98 19.51 11.25
C GLU A 9 -2.57 20.57 10.29
N SER A 10 -1.74 21.31 9.55
CA SER A 10 -2.20 22.30 8.60
C SER A 10 -2.66 21.65 7.30
N ARG A 11 -3.78 22.13 6.74
CA ARG A 11 -4.33 21.70 5.46
C ARG A 11 -3.33 21.84 4.29
N HIS A 12 -2.49 22.86 4.35
CA HIS A 12 -1.47 23.11 3.32
C HIS A 12 -0.38 22.05 3.35
N PHE A 13 0.00 21.60 4.55
CA PHE A 13 0.98 20.53 4.70
C PHE A 13 0.47 19.21 4.12
N ASP A 14 -0.76 18.81 4.45
CA ASP A 14 -1.37 17.60 3.88
C ASP A 14 -1.51 17.69 2.36
N LEU A 15 -1.88 18.86 1.81
CA LEU A 15 -1.92 19.08 0.37
C LEU A 15 -0.53 18.94 -0.28
N THR A 16 0.51 19.49 0.34
CA THR A 16 1.88 19.36 -0.18
C THR A 16 2.31 17.90 -0.21
N ILE A 17 2.07 17.15 0.86
CA ILE A 17 2.38 15.71 0.90
C ILE A 17 1.58 14.94 -0.15
N MET A 18 0.29 15.26 -0.32
CA MET A 18 -0.55 14.65 -1.36
C MET A 18 0.00 14.89 -2.76
N VAL A 19 0.40 16.13 -3.08
CA VAL A 19 1.01 16.48 -4.38
C VAL A 19 2.32 15.72 -4.57
N LEU A 20 3.17 15.62 -3.55
CA LEU A 20 4.41 14.84 -3.63
C LEU A 20 4.16 13.35 -3.89
N ILE A 21 3.11 12.76 -3.29
CA ILE A 21 2.72 11.36 -3.56
C ILE A 21 2.27 11.20 -5.00
N LEU A 22 1.48 12.14 -5.54
CA LEU A 22 1.04 12.09 -6.93
C LEU A 22 2.22 12.23 -7.91
N ILE A 23 3.13 13.16 -7.65
CA ILE A 23 4.37 13.29 -8.44
C ILE A 23 5.16 11.99 -8.39
N ASN A 24 5.30 11.39 -7.21
CA ASN A 24 6.00 10.13 -7.05
C ASN A 24 5.31 8.97 -7.79
N ALA A 25 3.97 8.93 -7.81
CA ALA A 25 3.24 7.93 -8.58
C ALA A 25 3.51 8.07 -10.09
N VAL A 26 3.55 9.30 -10.61
CA VAL A 26 3.87 9.58 -12.01
C VAL A 26 5.33 9.22 -12.33
N THR A 27 6.29 9.59 -11.49
CA THR A 27 7.71 9.26 -11.70
C THR A 27 7.95 7.74 -11.70
N LEU A 28 7.32 7.01 -10.80
CA LEU A 28 7.38 5.55 -10.77
C LEU A 28 6.74 4.92 -12.02
N GLY A 29 5.61 5.47 -12.48
CA GLY A 29 4.99 5.05 -13.73
C GLY A 29 5.90 5.28 -14.95
N LEU A 30 6.58 6.42 -15.02
CA LEU A 30 7.55 6.72 -16.08
C LEU A 30 8.79 5.80 -16.00
N GLU A 31 9.23 5.45 -14.80
CA GLU A 31 10.37 4.55 -14.59
C GLU A 31 10.10 3.13 -15.11
N THR A 32 8.83 2.71 -15.24
CA THR A 32 8.46 1.42 -15.83
C THR A 32 8.52 1.42 -17.35
N SER A 33 8.53 2.59 -18.01
CA SER A 33 8.69 2.69 -19.45
C SER A 33 10.17 2.62 -19.85
N PRO A 34 10.58 1.67 -20.71
CA PRO A 34 11.97 1.55 -21.14
C PRO A 34 12.50 2.82 -21.81
N ASP A 35 11.70 3.47 -22.66
CA ASP A 35 12.08 4.67 -23.39
C ASP A 35 12.29 5.87 -22.46
N ALA A 36 11.35 6.10 -21.53
CA ALA A 36 11.46 7.19 -20.56
C ALA A 36 12.62 6.96 -19.58
N SER A 37 12.82 5.72 -19.17
CA SER A 37 13.93 5.34 -18.26
C SER A 37 15.29 5.48 -18.93
N ALA A 38 15.40 5.22 -20.24
CA ALA A 38 16.64 5.40 -20.98
C ALA A 38 17.09 6.88 -21.07
N VAL A 39 16.13 7.80 -21.21
CA VAL A 39 16.41 9.23 -21.36
C VAL A 39 16.50 9.96 -20.02
N PHE A 40 15.59 9.67 -19.11
CA PHE A 40 15.40 10.40 -17.85
C PHE A 40 15.74 9.59 -16.59
N GLY A 41 16.25 8.37 -16.70
CA GLY A 41 16.49 7.47 -15.59
C GLY A 41 17.22 8.08 -14.38
N PRO A 42 18.39 8.75 -14.57
CA PRO A 42 19.10 9.40 -13.47
C PRO A 42 18.28 10.51 -12.79
N LEU A 43 17.52 11.28 -13.56
CA LEU A 43 16.66 12.35 -13.05
C LEU A 43 15.48 11.77 -12.26
N LEU A 44 14.79 10.76 -12.81
CA LEU A 44 13.67 10.10 -12.14
C LEU A 44 14.12 9.49 -10.80
N THR A 45 15.27 8.81 -10.78
CA THR A 45 15.85 8.26 -9.55
C THR A 45 16.22 9.34 -8.53
N ALA A 46 16.74 10.48 -8.98
CA ALA A 46 17.07 11.60 -8.08
C ALA A 46 15.81 12.19 -7.45
N ILE A 47 14.76 12.41 -8.26
CA ILE A 47 13.45 12.89 -7.78
C ILE A 47 12.85 11.91 -6.78
N ASP A 48 12.87 10.61 -7.09
CA ASP A 48 12.34 9.57 -6.22
C ASP A 48 13.04 9.55 -4.85
N ARG A 49 14.37 9.65 -4.82
CA ARG A 49 15.15 9.72 -3.58
C ARG A 49 14.85 11.00 -2.79
N ALA A 50 14.72 12.13 -3.46
CA ALA A 50 14.39 13.40 -2.81
C ALA A 50 13.00 13.34 -2.15
N ILE A 51 12.00 12.82 -2.85
CA ILE A 51 10.64 12.65 -2.32
C ILE A 51 10.64 11.66 -1.15
N LEU A 52 11.37 10.54 -1.26
CA LEU A 52 11.50 9.57 -0.17
C LEU A 52 12.13 10.20 1.08
N ALA A 53 13.16 11.03 0.91
CA ALA A 53 13.79 11.75 2.01
C ALA A 53 12.79 12.70 2.71
N VAL A 54 11.94 13.40 1.94
CA VAL A 54 10.88 14.26 2.49
C VAL A 54 9.87 13.44 3.29
N PHE A 55 9.44 12.28 2.76
CA PHE A 55 8.51 11.40 3.47
C PHE A 55 9.10 10.83 4.76
N LEU A 56 10.39 10.48 4.73
CA LEU A 56 11.08 9.98 5.92
C LEU A 56 11.18 11.07 6.99
N LEU A 57 11.54 12.29 6.60
CA LEU A 57 11.62 13.44 7.50
C LEU A 57 10.25 13.74 8.12
N GLU A 58 9.21 13.78 7.31
CA GLU A 58 7.83 14.03 7.75
C GLU A 58 7.37 12.96 8.75
N LEU A 59 7.63 11.68 8.45
CA LEU A 59 7.29 10.57 9.33
C LEU A 59 8.07 10.64 10.64
N ALA A 60 9.36 10.95 10.60
CA ALA A 60 10.20 11.14 11.77
C ALA A 60 9.66 12.26 12.68
N ILE A 61 9.27 13.38 12.09
CA ILE A 61 8.66 14.50 12.83
C ILE A 61 7.35 14.05 13.47
N ARG A 62 6.49 13.31 12.76
CA ARG A 62 5.23 12.77 13.32
C ARG A 62 5.51 11.82 14.48
N VAL A 63 6.48 10.92 14.37
CA VAL A 63 6.87 10.01 15.46
C VAL A 63 7.32 10.81 16.71
N VAL A 64 8.16 11.82 16.52
CA VAL A 64 8.66 12.65 17.63
C VAL A 64 7.54 13.47 18.30
N VAL A 65 6.62 14.03 17.49
CA VAL A 65 5.52 14.88 18.00
C VAL A 65 4.47 14.05 18.72
N TYR A 66 4.09 12.91 18.18
CA TYR A 66 3.00 12.07 18.73
C TYR A 66 3.48 11.00 19.71
N ARG A 67 4.77 10.68 19.74
CA ARG A 67 5.39 9.69 20.64
C ARG A 67 4.57 8.39 20.73
N THR A 68 4.16 7.97 21.93
CA THR A 68 3.36 6.77 22.17
C THR A 68 1.98 6.81 21.50
N ASN A 69 1.39 7.98 21.32
CA ASN A 69 0.12 8.14 20.62
C ASN A 69 0.23 7.91 19.12
N PHE A 70 1.44 7.90 18.55
CA PHE A 70 1.68 7.53 17.17
C PHE A 70 1.24 6.08 16.91
N PHE A 71 1.60 5.16 17.77
CA PHE A 71 1.30 3.73 17.65
C PHE A 71 -0.16 3.33 17.98
N ARG A 72 -0.96 4.28 18.46
CA ARG A 72 -2.40 4.06 18.70
C ARG A 72 -3.28 4.31 17.47
N ASP A 73 -2.76 5.02 16.48
CA ASP A 73 -3.49 5.31 15.24
C ASP A 73 -3.06 4.31 14.15
N PRO A 74 -3.97 3.40 13.71
CA PRO A 74 -3.64 2.37 12.71
C PRO A 74 -3.19 2.99 11.38
N TRP A 75 -3.67 4.18 11.03
CA TRP A 75 -3.29 4.87 9.81
C TRP A 75 -1.85 5.38 9.83
N ARG A 76 -1.36 5.80 11.01
CA ARG A 76 0.05 6.20 11.18
C ARG A 76 0.99 5.00 11.14
N ILE A 77 0.55 3.86 11.69
CA ILE A 77 1.30 2.60 11.60
C ILE A 77 1.36 2.14 10.13
N PHE A 78 0.26 2.27 9.40
CA PHE A 78 0.21 1.97 7.98
C PHE A 78 1.21 2.84 7.18
N ASP A 79 1.26 4.16 7.44
CA ASP A 79 2.25 5.06 6.83
C ASP A 79 3.68 4.64 7.15
N LEU A 80 3.96 4.29 8.41
CA LEU A 80 5.29 3.81 8.83
C LEU A 80 5.69 2.54 8.07
N PHE A 81 4.75 1.62 7.90
CA PHE A 81 4.96 0.37 7.20
C PHE A 81 5.27 0.59 5.72
N VAL A 82 4.47 1.40 5.05
CA VAL A 82 4.62 1.73 3.63
C VAL A 82 5.94 2.44 3.33
N VAL A 83 6.33 3.43 4.15
CA VAL A 83 7.62 4.13 4.01
C VAL A 83 8.77 3.22 4.40
N GLY A 84 8.62 2.41 5.44
CA GLY A 84 9.61 1.43 5.88
C GLY A 84 9.97 0.42 4.78
N PHE A 85 8.97 -0.11 4.07
CA PHE A 85 9.23 -0.99 2.91
C PHE A 85 10.00 -0.29 1.79
N ALA A 86 9.75 1.01 1.57
CA ALA A 86 10.47 1.75 0.54
C ALA A 86 11.96 1.97 0.87
N LEU A 87 12.36 1.84 2.14
CA LEU A 87 13.74 1.97 2.60
C LEU A 87 14.55 0.68 2.47
N ILE A 88 13.90 -0.48 2.30
CA ILE A 88 14.61 -1.75 2.20
C ILE A 88 15.43 -1.76 0.90
N PRO A 89 16.76 -1.89 0.99
CA PRO A 89 17.58 -1.95 -0.20
C PRO A 89 17.27 -3.22 -1.00
N ALA A 90 16.94 -3.06 -2.28
CA ALA A 90 16.71 -4.17 -3.19
C ALA A 90 18.07 -4.76 -3.63
N THR A 91 18.73 -5.54 -2.76
CA THR A 91 19.97 -6.22 -3.05
C THR A 91 19.73 -7.68 -3.46
N GLY A 92 20.34 -8.11 -4.56
CA GLY A 92 20.32 -9.50 -5.01
C GLY A 92 18.97 -10.04 -5.49
N SER A 93 18.60 -11.26 -5.05
CA SER A 93 17.41 -12.01 -5.44
C SER A 93 16.07 -11.39 -5.00
N LEU A 94 16.09 -10.32 -4.22
CA LEU A 94 14.91 -9.64 -3.71
C LEU A 94 14.37 -8.57 -4.68
N SER A 95 14.41 -8.84 -5.98
CA SER A 95 13.86 -7.95 -7.03
C SER A 95 12.37 -7.60 -6.80
N VAL A 96 11.63 -8.49 -6.13
CA VAL A 96 10.24 -8.26 -5.71
C VAL A 96 10.13 -7.03 -4.81
N LEU A 97 11.11 -6.78 -3.93
CA LEU A 97 11.10 -5.60 -3.06
C LEU A 97 11.20 -4.29 -3.84
N ARG A 98 11.81 -4.33 -5.04
CA ARG A 98 11.84 -3.18 -5.94
C ARG A 98 10.44 -2.85 -6.46
N ALA A 99 9.67 -3.88 -6.83
CA ALA A 99 8.28 -3.70 -7.26
C ALA A 99 7.39 -3.19 -6.12
N LEU A 100 7.65 -3.62 -4.87
CA LEU A 100 6.89 -3.16 -3.70
C LEU A 100 7.08 -1.67 -3.37
N ARG A 101 8.06 -0.98 -3.96
CA ARG A 101 8.20 0.48 -3.80
C ARG A 101 6.96 1.24 -4.27
N ILE A 102 6.20 0.68 -5.24
CA ILE A 102 4.93 1.27 -5.70
C ILE A 102 3.90 1.38 -4.58
N LEU A 103 3.99 0.51 -3.54
CA LEU A 103 3.07 0.54 -2.40
C LEU A 103 3.09 1.88 -1.63
N ARG A 104 4.16 2.68 -1.78
CA ARG A 104 4.20 4.02 -1.16
C ARG A 104 3.08 4.95 -1.65
N VAL A 105 2.53 4.70 -2.86
CA VAL A 105 1.36 5.43 -3.37
C VAL A 105 0.12 5.16 -2.52
N LEU A 106 0.02 4.00 -1.88
CA LEU A 106 -1.07 3.66 -0.96
C LEU A 106 -1.15 4.61 0.25
N ARG A 107 -0.08 5.35 0.55
CA ARG A 107 -0.10 6.41 1.55
C ARG A 107 -1.16 7.47 1.26
N LEU A 108 -1.59 7.62 0.01
CA LEU A 108 -2.71 8.49 -0.35
C LEU A 108 -3.99 8.13 0.41
N ILE A 109 -4.18 6.85 0.75
CA ILE A 109 -5.35 6.37 1.50
C ILE A 109 -5.38 6.96 2.92
N SER A 110 -4.23 7.07 3.59
CA SER A 110 -4.17 7.63 4.94
C SER A 110 -4.33 9.15 4.98
N ILE A 111 -3.93 9.85 3.91
CA ILE A 111 -3.97 11.31 3.83
C ILE A 111 -5.32 11.82 3.37
N VAL A 112 -5.96 11.15 2.39
CA VAL A 112 -7.25 11.56 1.83
C VAL A 112 -8.41 11.06 2.69
N PRO A 113 -9.17 11.94 3.37
CA PRO A 113 -10.21 11.52 4.33
C PRO A 113 -11.34 10.70 3.70
N SER A 114 -11.65 10.90 2.42
CA SER A 114 -12.67 10.13 1.71
C SER A 114 -12.21 8.69 1.48
N LEU A 115 -10.97 8.47 1.03
CA LEU A 115 -10.40 7.13 0.84
C LEU A 115 -10.27 6.39 2.17
N ARG A 116 -9.79 7.08 3.20
CA ARG A 116 -9.71 6.52 4.56
C ARG A 116 -11.07 6.02 5.07
N ARG A 117 -12.14 6.78 4.85
CA ARG A 117 -13.50 6.37 5.23
C ARG A 117 -13.97 5.13 4.48
N VAL A 118 -13.74 5.07 3.18
CA VAL A 118 -14.11 3.92 2.34
C VAL A 118 -13.38 2.66 2.80
N VAL A 119 -12.07 2.73 2.99
CA VAL A 119 -11.26 1.57 3.44
C VAL A 119 -11.65 1.14 4.85
N THR A 120 -11.87 2.09 5.77
CA THR A 120 -12.34 1.77 7.13
C THR A 120 -13.70 1.07 7.09
N GLY A 121 -14.64 1.58 6.29
CA GLY A 121 -15.96 0.96 6.12
C GLY A 121 -15.86 -0.45 5.57
N PHE A 122 -15.00 -0.68 4.57
CA PHE A 122 -14.76 -1.98 4.00
C PHE A 122 -14.19 -2.97 5.04
N ILE A 123 -13.13 -2.58 5.75
CA ILE A 123 -12.51 -3.42 6.79
C ILE A 123 -13.51 -3.74 7.91
N THR A 124 -14.35 -2.79 8.30
CA THR A 124 -15.37 -2.98 9.34
C THR A 124 -16.49 -3.94 8.88
N ALA A 125 -16.79 -3.99 7.58
CA ALA A 125 -17.77 -4.90 7.02
C ALA A 125 -17.26 -6.34 6.88
N LEU A 126 -15.94 -6.56 6.74
CA LEU A 126 -15.35 -7.88 6.53
C LEU A 126 -15.76 -8.94 7.58
N PRO A 127 -15.77 -8.67 8.90
CA PRO A 127 -16.18 -9.66 9.89
C PRO A 127 -17.62 -10.15 9.69
N GLY A 128 -18.54 -9.25 9.30
CA GLY A 128 -19.92 -9.61 8.98
C GLY A 128 -20.05 -10.51 7.75
N MET A 129 -19.15 -10.36 6.77
CA MET A 129 -19.13 -11.18 5.56
C MET A 129 -18.48 -12.55 5.78
N GLY A 130 -17.74 -12.76 6.86
CA GLY A 130 -17.01 -13.99 7.13
C GLY A 130 -17.90 -15.24 7.13
N SER A 131 -19.10 -15.16 7.70
CA SER A 131 -20.08 -16.26 7.72
C SER A 131 -20.56 -16.62 6.32
N ILE A 132 -20.78 -15.62 5.47
CA ILE A 132 -21.22 -15.83 4.08
C ILE A 132 -20.10 -16.46 3.26
N MET A 133 -18.87 -15.99 3.43
CA MET A 133 -17.68 -16.56 2.77
C MET A 133 -17.45 -18.01 3.17
N LEU A 134 -17.61 -18.34 4.46
CA LEU A 134 -17.49 -19.70 4.97
C LEU A 134 -18.57 -20.60 4.38
N LEU A 135 -19.84 -20.16 4.38
CA LEU A 135 -20.94 -20.90 3.79
C LEU A 135 -20.71 -21.15 2.29
N LEU A 136 -20.30 -20.12 1.55
CA LEU A 136 -20.02 -20.21 0.13
C LEU A 136 -18.85 -21.16 -0.15
N GLY A 137 -17.79 -21.08 0.65
CA GLY A 137 -16.65 -22.00 0.58
C GLY A 137 -17.06 -23.44 0.83
N LEU A 138 -17.92 -23.69 1.81
CA LEU A 138 -18.46 -25.03 2.10
C LEU A 138 -19.28 -25.55 0.93
N VAL A 139 -20.14 -24.72 0.35
CA VAL A 139 -20.95 -25.10 -0.82
C VAL A 139 -20.05 -25.46 -2.00
N PHE A 140 -19.07 -24.61 -2.32
CA PHE A 140 -18.12 -24.90 -3.40
C PHE A 140 -17.31 -26.17 -3.13
N TYR A 141 -16.88 -26.40 -1.87
CA TYR A 141 -16.17 -27.62 -1.49
C TYR A 141 -17.02 -28.87 -1.77
N VAL A 142 -18.28 -28.87 -1.32
CA VAL A 142 -19.21 -29.99 -1.52
C VAL A 142 -19.41 -30.25 -3.01
N PHE A 143 -19.65 -29.22 -3.81
CA PHE A 143 -19.81 -29.35 -5.26
C PHE A 143 -18.54 -29.84 -5.96
N ALA A 144 -17.37 -29.34 -5.53
CA ALA A 144 -16.08 -29.79 -6.06
C ALA A 144 -15.87 -31.29 -5.80
N VAL A 145 -16.08 -31.75 -4.56
CA VAL A 145 -15.98 -33.17 -4.21
C VAL A 145 -16.99 -34.03 -4.98
N MET A 146 -18.22 -33.54 -5.14
CA MET A 146 -19.24 -34.23 -5.92
C MET A 146 -18.82 -34.33 -7.41
N ALA A 147 -18.35 -33.24 -8.01
CA ALA A 147 -17.88 -33.21 -9.39
C ALA A 147 -16.71 -34.18 -9.59
N THR A 148 -15.72 -34.16 -8.71
CA THR A 148 -14.57 -35.08 -8.76
C THR A 148 -15.02 -36.55 -8.68
N LYS A 149 -15.96 -36.89 -7.79
CA LYS A 149 -16.46 -38.27 -7.65
C LYS A 149 -17.33 -38.73 -8.82
N LEU A 150 -18.11 -37.84 -9.43
CA LEU A 150 -19.01 -38.17 -10.52
C LEU A 150 -18.29 -38.22 -11.88
N TYR A 151 -17.37 -37.28 -12.09
CA TYR A 151 -16.75 -37.08 -13.41
C TYR A 151 -15.25 -37.43 -13.46
N GLY A 152 -14.59 -37.64 -12.31
CA GLY A 152 -13.15 -37.93 -12.24
C GLY A 152 -12.72 -39.15 -13.03
N SER A 153 -13.57 -40.20 -13.10
CA SER A 153 -13.30 -41.39 -13.89
C SER A 153 -13.51 -41.18 -15.39
N SER A 154 -14.43 -40.28 -15.79
CA SER A 154 -14.75 -39.99 -17.18
C SER A 154 -13.88 -38.90 -17.79
N PHE A 155 -13.40 -37.96 -16.99
CA PHE A 155 -12.59 -36.83 -17.42
C PHE A 155 -11.42 -36.59 -16.41
N PRO A 156 -10.43 -37.52 -16.36
CA PRO A 156 -9.35 -37.44 -15.38
C PRO A 156 -8.45 -36.19 -15.56
N GLU A 157 -8.40 -35.63 -16.78
CA GLU A 157 -7.60 -34.42 -17.06
C GLU A 157 -8.19 -33.14 -16.43
N LEU A 158 -9.51 -33.17 -16.13
CA LEU A 158 -10.21 -31.97 -15.56
C LEU A 158 -10.59 -32.13 -14.10
N PHE A 159 -10.86 -33.35 -13.64
CA PHE A 159 -11.41 -33.67 -12.32
C PHE A 159 -10.65 -34.76 -11.56
N GLY A 160 -9.54 -35.23 -12.13
CA GLY A 160 -8.70 -36.29 -11.52
C GLY A 160 -7.55 -35.77 -10.69
#